data_8b182638c6b8c231296bcd0e3f0a2df9
#
_entry.id   8b182638c6b8c231296bcd0e3f0a2df9
#
_cell.length_a   1.000
_cell.length_b   1.000
_cell.length_c   1.000
_cell.angle_alpha   90.00
_cell.angle_beta   90.00
_cell.angle_gamma   90.00
#
_symmetry.space_group_name_H-M   'P 1'
#
loop_
_entity.id
_entity.type
_entity.pdbx_description
1 polymer ?
#
loop_
_entity_poly.entity_id
_entity_poly.type
_entity_poly.pdbx_seq_one_letter_code
_entity_poly.pdbx_strand_id
1 'polypeptide(L)'
;MDNHQRRKRHSHFWIKFSLSLGCFCLFYFFLIRPIQTIIVAEVLVPALQSLSSDNSDFLIQSKQDDYLIESHSNKFIDLKINPPFNGYFWLAVTFIWTFGNKTMMKVVIYYNLALIIIIPIFIFIILSGNTWVAPLINANEIVYKALFLSLIVLVIKEGIESPGNKETMVR
;
A
#
# COMPACT_ATOMS: atom_id res chain seq x y z
N MET A 1 -5.52 22.30 -33.15
CA MET A 1 -6.09 21.12 -32.45
C MET A 1 -7.48 21.51 -31.96
N ASP A 2 -8.48 20.81 -32.47
CA ASP A 2 -9.88 21.23 -32.38
C ASP A 2 -10.41 21.06 -30.96
N ASN A 3 -11.08 22.05 -30.41
CA ASN A 3 -11.65 22.07 -29.03
C ASN A 3 -12.59 20.87 -28.78
N HIS A 4 -13.21 20.35 -29.85
CA HIS A 4 -14.10 19.21 -29.80
C HIS A 4 -13.37 17.89 -29.51
N GLN A 5 -12.17 17.69 -30.08
CA GLN A 5 -11.33 16.53 -29.81
C GLN A 5 -10.75 16.54 -28.38
N ARG A 6 -10.39 17.71 -27.87
CA ARG A 6 -9.91 17.89 -26.49
C ARG A 6 -10.98 17.49 -25.46
N ARG A 7 -12.23 17.89 -25.70
CA ARG A 7 -13.37 17.59 -24.82
C ARG A 7 -13.73 16.09 -24.79
N LYS A 8 -13.69 15.43 -25.94
CA LYS A 8 -13.92 13.96 -26.03
C LYS A 8 -12.84 13.14 -25.31
N ARG A 9 -11.57 13.56 -25.39
CA ARG A 9 -10.45 12.87 -24.70
C ARG A 9 -10.53 13.02 -23.18
N HIS A 10 -10.88 14.22 -22.68
CA HIS A 10 -11.11 14.42 -21.24
C HIS A 10 -12.25 13.57 -20.71
N SER A 11 -13.36 13.46 -21.42
CA SER A 11 -14.47 12.61 -21.04
C SER A 11 -14.06 11.14 -20.97
N HIS A 12 -13.26 10.64 -21.92
CA HIS A 12 -12.78 9.27 -21.95
C HIS A 12 -11.81 8.94 -20.81
N PHE A 13 -10.97 9.89 -20.41
CA PHE A 13 -10.09 9.77 -19.24
C PHE A 13 -10.91 9.60 -17.96
N TRP A 14 -11.90 10.47 -17.72
CA TRP A 14 -12.71 10.40 -16.52
C TRP A 14 -13.58 9.16 -16.43
N ILE A 15 -14.07 8.65 -17.56
CA ILE A 15 -14.81 7.39 -17.62
C ILE A 15 -13.89 6.23 -17.22
N LYS A 16 -12.69 6.14 -17.80
CA LYS A 16 -11.71 5.10 -17.44
C LYS A 16 -11.30 5.18 -15.97
N PHE A 17 -11.07 6.40 -15.47
CA PHE A 17 -10.72 6.64 -14.07
C PHE A 17 -11.83 6.16 -13.12
N SER A 18 -13.08 6.59 -13.37
CA SER A 18 -14.23 6.20 -12.55
C SER A 18 -14.49 4.69 -12.58
N LEU A 19 -14.38 4.09 -13.77
CA LEU A 19 -14.53 2.63 -13.92
C LEU A 19 -13.44 1.87 -13.17
N SER A 20 -12.18 2.31 -13.30
CA SER A 20 -11.04 1.73 -12.59
C SER A 20 -11.19 1.83 -11.07
N LEU A 21 -11.63 2.99 -10.58
CA LEU A 21 -11.89 3.20 -9.16
C LEU A 21 -13.04 2.31 -8.65
N GLY A 22 -14.12 2.20 -9.41
CA GLY A 22 -15.25 1.33 -9.09
C GLY A 22 -14.84 -0.14 -9.02
N CYS A 23 -14.10 -0.62 -10.04
CA CYS A 23 -13.57 -1.98 -10.05
C CYS A 23 -12.62 -2.22 -8.86
N PHE A 24 -11.74 -1.27 -8.55
CA PHE A 24 -10.88 -1.34 -7.37
C PHE A 24 -11.70 -1.48 -6.08
N CYS A 25 -12.69 -0.62 -5.86
CA CYS A 25 -13.50 -0.67 -4.66
C CYS A 25 -14.20 -2.03 -4.49
N LEU A 26 -14.83 -2.52 -5.56
CA LEU A 26 -15.48 -3.84 -5.51
C LEU A 26 -14.47 -4.96 -5.20
N PHE A 27 -13.37 -5.02 -5.94
CA PHE A 27 -12.37 -6.07 -5.79
C PHE A 27 -11.68 -6.00 -4.41
N TYR A 28 -11.29 -4.80 -3.97
CA TYR A 28 -10.61 -4.62 -2.70
C TYR A 28 -11.52 -4.94 -1.50
N PHE A 29 -12.69 -4.32 -1.42
CA PHE A 29 -13.54 -4.47 -0.23
C PHE A 29 -14.20 -5.84 -0.13
N PHE A 30 -14.55 -6.48 -1.26
CA PHE A 30 -15.24 -7.77 -1.22
C PHE A 30 -14.29 -8.97 -1.27
N LEU A 31 -13.10 -8.84 -1.82
CA LEU A 31 -12.18 -9.97 -1.98
C LEU A 31 -10.90 -9.81 -1.17
N ILE A 32 -10.15 -8.72 -1.39
CA ILE A 32 -8.79 -8.60 -0.84
C ILE A 32 -8.83 -8.33 0.66
N ARG A 33 -9.58 -7.35 1.11
CA ARG A 33 -9.66 -6.94 2.51
C ARG A 33 -10.11 -8.08 3.44
N PRO A 34 -11.16 -8.86 3.15
CA PRO A 34 -11.51 -10.02 3.96
C PRO A 34 -10.38 -11.06 4.07
N ILE A 35 -9.70 -11.34 2.94
CA ILE A 35 -8.55 -12.26 2.93
C ILE A 35 -7.41 -11.72 3.80
N GLN A 36 -7.08 -10.44 3.69
CA GLN A 36 -6.07 -9.81 4.53
C GLN A 36 -6.41 -9.87 6.01
N THR A 37 -7.67 -9.59 6.37
CA THR A 37 -8.14 -9.68 7.76
C THR A 37 -7.95 -11.09 8.32
N ILE A 38 -8.29 -12.13 7.55
CA ILE A 38 -8.09 -13.52 7.96
C ILE A 38 -6.59 -13.84 8.11
N ILE A 39 -5.75 -13.45 7.15
CA ILE A 39 -4.29 -13.67 7.22
C ILE A 39 -3.69 -12.98 8.44
N VAL A 40 -4.09 -11.75 8.74
CA VAL A 40 -3.60 -11.01 9.91
C VAL A 40 -4.04 -11.71 11.19
N ALA A 41 -5.32 -12.04 11.33
CA ALA A 41 -5.89 -12.59 12.56
C ALA A 41 -5.43 -14.05 12.82
N GLU A 42 -5.40 -14.88 11.80
CA GLU A 42 -5.20 -16.32 11.96
C GLU A 42 -3.75 -16.77 11.75
N VAL A 43 -2.92 -15.95 11.10
CA VAL A 43 -1.54 -16.34 10.77
C VAL A 43 -0.54 -15.38 11.41
N LEU A 44 -0.63 -14.07 11.11
CA LEU A 44 0.40 -13.12 11.53
C LEU A 44 0.38 -12.88 13.03
N VAL A 45 -0.78 -12.60 13.62
CA VAL A 45 -0.89 -12.30 15.05
C VAL A 45 -0.49 -13.50 15.91
N PRO A 46 -0.98 -14.73 15.68
CA PRO A 46 -0.52 -15.89 16.44
C PRO A 46 0.97 -16.17 16.29
N ALA A 47 1.53 -16.01 15.07
CA ALA A 47 2.97 -16.20 14.85
C ALA A 47 3.79 -15.16 15.63
N LEU A 48 3.37 -13.90 15.65
CA LEU A 48 4.06 -12.85 16.41
C LEU A 48 3.91 -13.05 17.92
N GLN A 49 2.74 -13.50 18.40
CA GLN A 49 2.51 -13.83 19.81
C GLN A 49 3.40 -14.99 20.25
N SER A 50 3.60 -16.02 19.41
CA SER A 50 4.51 -17.13 19.73
C SER A 50 5.97 -16.66 19.83
N LEU A 51 6.38 -15.68 19.02
CA LEU A 51 7.72 -15.08 19.10
C LEU A 51 7.89 -14.16 20.30
N SER A 52 6.81 -13.58 20.82
CA SER A 52 6.83 -12.69 21.99
C SER A 52 6.64 -13.44 23.31
N SER A 53 6.42 -14.75 23.29
CA SER A 53 6.12 -15.56 24.50
C SER A 53 7.17 -15.44 25.59
N ASP A 54 8.42 -15.20 25.22
CA ASP A 54 9.52 -15.01 26.18
C ASP A 54 9.58 -13.58 26.75
N ASN A 55 8.82 -12.65 26.17
CA ASN A 55 8.80 -11.25 26.60
C ASN A 55 7.35 -10.77 26.80
N SER A 56 6.85 -10.93 28.03
CA SER A 56 5.46 -10.60 28.43
C SER A 56 5.11 -9.11 28.33
N ASP A 57 6.08 -8.26 27.98
CA ASP A 57 5.87 -6.81 27.87
C ASP A 57 5.09 -6.37 26.64
N PHE A 58 4.95 -7.25 25.63
CA PHE A 58 4.31 -6.89 24.39
C PHE A 58 2.92 -7.52 24.25
N LEU A 59 1.94 -6.66 23.97
CA LEU A 59 0.58 -7.06 23.58
C LEU A 59 0.44 -6.93 22.07
N ILE A 60 0.13 -8.04 21.41
CA ILE A 60 -0.05 -8.10 19.95
C ILE A 60 -1.51 -8.44 19.67
N GLN A 61 -2.19 -7.57 18.92
CA GLN A 61 -3.62 -7.73 18.61
C GLN A 61 -3.86 -7.52 17.11
N SER A 62 -4.86 -8.21 16.57
CA SER A 62 -5.39 -7.89 15.25
C SER A 62 -6.39 -6.74 15.34
N LYS A 63 -6.31 -5.80 14.40
CA LYS A 63 -7.25 -4.69 14.27
C LYS A 63 -7.70 -4.59 12.81
N GLN A 64 -8.70 -5.38 12.47
CA GLN A 64 -9.17 -5.55 11.09
C GLN A 64 -8.06 -6.11 10.17
N ASP A 65 -7.67 -5.34 9.15
CA ASP A 65 -6.63 -5.65 8.18
C ASP A 65 -5.20 -5.26 8.64
N ASP A 66 -5.07 -4.68 9.85
CA ASP A 66 -3.81 -4.26 10.47
C ASP A 66 -3.52 -5.09 11.72
N TYR A 67 -2.30 -5.01 12.22
CA TYR A 67 -1.95 -5.50 13.55
C TYR A 67 -1.30 -4.43 14.40
N LEU A 68 -1.56 -4.50 15.70
CA LEU A 68 -1.15 -3.54 16.70
C LEU A 68 -0.14 -4.21 17.63
N ILE A 69 0.97 -3.56 17.89
CA ILE A 69 1.97 -3.97 18.88
C ILE A 69 2.09 -2.85 19.91
N GLU A 70 1.69 -3.15 21.13
CA GLU A 70 1.78 -2.24 22.28
C GLU A 70 2.76 -2.80 23.32
N SER A 71 3.48 -1.93 24.04
CA SER A 71 4.30 -2.34 25.18
C SER A 71 3.66 -1.89 26.47
N HIS A 72 3.59 -2.78 27.46
CA HIS A 72 3.11 -2.45 28.80
C HIS A 72 4.09 -1.57 29.60
N SER A 73 5.39 -1.79 29.40
CA SER A 73 6.44 -1.05 30.12
C SER A 73 6.80 0.28 29.46
N ASN A 74 6.67 0.37 28.14
CA ASN A 74 7.05 1.53 27.35
C ASN A 74 5.88 2.10 26.56
N LYS A 75 5.20 3.12 27.13
CA LYS A 75 4.06 3.81 26.52
C LYS A 75 4.34 4.46 25.16
N PHE A 76 5.61 4.54 24.73
CA PHE A 76 5.99 5.07 23.42
C PHE A 76 5.92 4.04 22.31
N ILE A 77 5.65 2.77 22.61
CA ILE A 77 5.49 1.72 21.63
C ILE A 77 3.99 1.46 21.47
N ASP A 78 3.43 2.16 20.52
CA ASP A 78 2.09 1.94 19.95
C ASP A 78 2.27 1.91 18.44
N LEU A 79 2.47 0.69 17.91
CA LEU A 79 2.77 0.47 16.51
C LEU A 79 1.56 -0.14 15.82
N LYS A 80 0.94 0.66 14.99
CA LYS A 80 -0.04 0.18 14.02
C LYS A 80 0.67 -0.18 12.72
N ILE A 81 0.70 -1.46 12.38
CA ILE A 81 1.42 -1.96 11.21
C ILE A 81 0.44 -2.42 10.14
N ASN A 82 0.49 -1.76 9.00
CA ASN A 82 -0.22 -2.18 7.81
C ASN A 82 0.60 -3.25 7.08
N PRO A 83 0.04 -4.43 6.81
CA PRO A 83 0.76 -5.45 6.05
C PRO A 83 1.07 -4.96 4.62
N PRO A 84 2.11 -5.49 3.99
CA PRO A 84 2.36 -5.28 2.56
C PRO A 84 1.15 -5.68 1.73
N PHE A 85 1.02 -5.11 0.53
CA PHE A 85 -0.15 -5.31 -0.35
C PHE A 85 -1.49 -4.83 0.22
N ASN A 86 -1.45 -3.80 1.06
CA ASN A 86 -2.64 -3.15 1.61
C ASN A 86 -3.44 -2.37 0.55
N GLY A 87 -4.50 -1.67 0.99
CA GLY A 87 -5.38 -0.91 0.10
C GLY A 87 -4.67 0.13 -0.76
N TYR A 88 -3.63 0.80 -0.25
CA TYR A 88 -2.85 1.77 -1.02
C TYR A 88 -2.11 1.12 -2.19
N PHE A 89 -1.52 -0.07 -1.95
CA PHE A 89 -0.87 -0.85 -3.01
C PHE A 89 -1.85 -1.17 -4.14
N TRP A 90 -3.00 -1.77 -3.80
CA TRP A 90 -3.98 -2.18 -4.81
C TRP A 90 -4.58 -1.00 -5.55
N LEU A 91 -4.79 0.12 -4.86
CA LEU A 91 -5.22 1.37 -5.48
C LEU A 91 -4.20 1.83 -6.52
N ALA A 92 -2.91 1.90 -6.15
CA ALA A 92 -1.84 2.30 -7.06
C ALA A 92 -1.71 1.34 -8.25
N VAL A 93 -1.74 0.02 -8.02
CA VAL A 93 -1.71 -0.99 -9.07
C VAL A 93 -2.85 -0.79 -10.07
N THR A 94 -4.07 -0.54 -9.57
CA THR A 94 -5.24 -0.33 -10.42
C THR A 94 -5.06 0.89 -11.32
N PHE A 95 -4.58 2.01 -10.76
CA PHE A 95 -4.33 3.21 -11.55
C PHE A 95 -3.19 3.06 -12.54
N ILE A 96 -2.05 2.50 -12.11
CA ILE A 96 -0.90 2.27 -12.99
C ILE A 96 -1.25 1.32 -14.12
N TRP A 97 -2.04 0.28 -13.85
CA TRP A 97 -2.54 -0.65 -14.87
C TRP A 97 -3.42 0.07 -15.88
N THR A 98 -4.36 0.88 -15.43
CA THR A 98 -5.31 1.60 -16.29
C THR A 98 -4.60 2.59 -17.21
N PHE A 99 -3.54 3.24 -16.74
CA PHE A 99 -2.81 4.27 -17.48
C PHE A 99 -1.51 3.76 -18.14
N GLY A 100 -1.17 2.48 -17.95
CA GLY A 100 -0.16 1.79 -18.74
C GLY A 100 1.30 2.11 -18.39
N ASN A 101 1.61 2.61 -17.18
CA ASN A 101 2.98 2.89 -16.77
C ASN A 101 3.69 1.66 -16.18
N LYS A 102 4.32 0.85 -17.07
CA LYS A 102 5.02 -0.39 -16.67
C LYS A 102 6.20 -0.17 -15.71
N THR A 103 6.88 0.96 -15.80
CA THR A 103 8.03 1.27 -14.94
C THR A 103 7.57 1.53 -13.51
N MET A 104 6.54 2.35 -13.33
CA MET A 104 5.95 2.60 -12.02
C MET A 104 5.39 1.32 -11.39
N MET A 105 4.80 0.43 -12.19
CA MET A 105 4.31 -0.87 -11.71
C MET A 105 5.44 -1.70 -11.07
N LYS A 106 6.60 -1.77 -11.73
CA LYS A 106 7.76 -2.48 -11.18
C LYS A 106 8.21 -1.88 -9.85
N VAL A 107 8.32 -0.55 -9.77
CA VAL A 107 8.73 0.14 -8.53
C VAL A 107 7.78 -0.20 -7.38
N VAL A 108 6.46 -0.11 -7.61
CA VAL A 108 5.45 -0.43 -6.61
C VAL A 108 5.54 -1.88 -6.14
N ILE A 109 5.71 -2.83 -7.06
CA ILE A 109 5.85 -4.25 -6.73
C ILE A 109 7.14 -4.51 -5.93
N TYR A 110 8.30 -4.04 -6.41
CA TYR A 110 9.57 -4.26 -5.72
C TYR A 110 9.60 -3.62 -4.33
N TYR A 111 9.02 -2.44 -4.17
CA TYR A 111 8.92 -1.81 -2.86
C TYR A 111 8.11 -2.68 -1.89
N ASN A 112 6.95 -3.19 -2.31
CA ASN A 112 6.15 -4.06 -1.45
C ASN A 112 6.83 -5.41 -1.15
N LEU A 113 7.55 -5.99 -2.12
CA LEU A 113 8.34 -7.20 -1.88
C LEU A 113 9.46 -6.94 -0.85
N ALA A 114 10.12 -5.79 -0.91
CA ALA A 114 11.11 -5.43 0.10
C ALA A 114 10.48 -5.29 1.51
N LEU A 115 9.27 -4.73 1.62
CA LEU A 115 8.57 -4.60 2.90
C LEU A 115 8.19 -5.95 3.52
N ILE A 116 7.93 -7.00 2.73
CA ILE A 116 7.70 -8.36 3.26
C ILE A 116 8.89 -8.85 4.08
N ILE A 117 10.11 -8.42 3.73
CA ILE A 117 11.33 -8.84 4.42
C ILE A 117 11.67 -7.85 5.56
N ILE A 118 11.59 -6.55 5.29
CA ILE A 118 12.04 -5.50 6.21
C ILE A 118 11.14 -5.41 7.44
N ILE A 119 9.81 -5.45 7.27
CA ILE A 119 8.87 -5.30 8.39
C ILE A 119 9.03 -6.42 9.43
N PRO A 120 9.05 -7.71 9.08
CA PRO A 120 9.26 -8.78 10.05
C PRO A 120 10.61 -8.68 10.79
N ILE A 121 11.68 -8.26 10.09
CA ILE A 121 12.98 -8.05 10.74
C ILE A 121 12.89 -6.95 11.79
N PHE A 122 12.25 -5.83 11.47
CA PHE A 122 12.08 -4.73 12.44
C PHE A 122 11.22 -5.15 13.64
N ILE A 123 10.14 -5.90 13.39
CA ILE A 123 9.31 -6.43 14.47
C ILE A 123 10.12 -7.35 15.36
N PHE A 124 10.90 -8.28 14.80
CA PHE A 124 11.75 -9.18 15.56
C PHE A 124 12.76 -8.41 16.45
N ILE A 125 13.38 -7.33 15.91
CA ILE A 125 14.27 -6.46 16.68
C ILE A 125 13.55 -5.80 17.85
N ILE A 126 12.32 -5.33 17.65
CA ILE A 126 11.50 -4.71 18.70
C ILE A 126 11.15 -5.74 19.78
N LEU A 127 10.67 -6.92 19.38
CA LEU A 127 10.32 -7.99 20.31
C LEU A 127 11.53 -8.51 21.09
N SER A 128 12.75 -8.35 20.57
CA SER A 128 14.01 -8.62 21.27
C SER A 128 14.40 -7.51 22.28
N GLY A 129 13.55 -6.51 22.51
CA GLY A 129 13.77 -5.40 23.46
C GLY A 129 14.45 -4.16 22.86
N ASN A 130 14.82 -4.16 21.57
CA ASN A 130 15.46 -3.03 20.91
C ASN A 130 14.41 -2.06 20.33
N THR A 131 13.84 -1.22 21.16
CA THR A 131 12.70 -0.36 20.83
C THR A 131 13.02 0.86 19.95
N TRP A 132 14.31 1.18 19.73
CA TRP A 132 14.73 2.32 18.90
C TRP A 132 14.33 2.19 17.42
N VAL A 133 13.98 1.01 16.97
CA VAL A 133 13.50 0.73 15.59
C VAL A 133 12.03 1.12 15.41
N ALA A 134 11.24 1.23 16.48
CA ALA A 134 9.83 1.55 16.42
C ALA A 134 9.50 2.83 15.61
N PRO A 135 10.22 3.97 15.78
CA PRO A 135 10.03 5.15 14.97
C PRO A 135 10.26 4.93 13.46
N LEU A 136 11.12 3.97 13.08
CA LEU A 136 11.39 3.66 11.67
C LEU A 136 10.18 2.99 11.01
N ILE A 137 9.45 2.15 11.72
CA ILE A 137 8.21 1.53 11.22
C ILE A 137 7.16 2.61 11.00
N ASN A 138 6.96 3.52 11.95
CA ASN A 138 6.02 4.62 11.81
C ASN A 138 6.41 5.56 10.66
N ALA A 139 7.70 5.89 10.53
CA ALA A 139 8.21 6.69 9.41
C ALA A 139 7.97 6.00 8.07
N ASN A 140 8.19 4.68 7.99
CA ASN A 140 7.91 3.91 6.79
C ASN A 140 6.43 3.97 6.39
N GLU A 141 5.49 3.93 7.35
CA GLU A 141 4.06 4.07 7.06
C GLU A 141 3.74 5.43 6.42
N ILE A 142 4.32 6.52 6.94
CA ILE A 142 4.15 7.87 6.38
C ILE A 142 4.74 7.94 4.96
N VAL A 143 5.97 7.45 4.78
CA VAL A 143 6.64 7.42 3.47
C VAL A 143 5.84 6.58 2.47
N TYR A 144 5.33 5.43 2.90
CA TYR A 144 4.48 4.56 2.09
C TYR A 144 3.25 5.31 1.57
N LYS A 145 2.48 5.93 2.46
CA LYS A 145 1.28 6.70 2.10
C LYS A 145 1.62 7.86 1.15
N ALA A 146 2.67 8.63 1.46
CA ALA A 146 3.12 9.76 0.64
C ALA A 146 3.55 9.31 -0.76
N LEU A 147 4.31 8.22 -0.87
CA LEU A 147 4.76 7.65 -2.14
C LEU A 147 3.56 7.24 -3.02
N PHE A 148 2.61 6.52 -2.45
CA PHE A 148 1.43 6.06 -3.20
C PHE A 148 0.55 7.22 -3.65
N LEU A 149 0.31 8.21 -2.80
CA LEU A 149 -0.44 9.42 -3.17
C LEU A 149 0.27 10.19 -4.28
N SER A 150 1.59 10.35 -4.19
CA SER A 150 2.40 11.00 -5.22
C SER A 150 2.33 10.27 -6.57
N LEU A 151 2.37 8.93 -6.54
CA LEU A 151 2.22 8.11 -7.75
C LEU A 151 0.85 8.31 -8.40
N ILE A 152 -0.21 8.34 -7.62
CA ILE A 152 -1.57 8.59 -8.12
C ILE A 152 -1.65 9.97 -8.79
N VAL A 153 -1.11 11.00 -8.14
CA VAL A 153 -1.07 12.37 -8.69
C VAL A 153 -0.28 12.41 -10.00
N LEU A 154 0.88 11.75 -10.08
CA LEU A 154 1.69 11.67 -11.30
C LEU A 154 0.93 10.98 -12.44
N VAL A 155 0.27 9.85 -12.15
CA VAL A 155 -0.53 9.11 -13.14
C VAL A 155 -1.68 9.97 -13.67
N ILE A 156 -2.37 10.70 -12.80
CA ILE A 156 -3.44 11.62 -13.20
C ILE A 156 -2.87 12.74 -14.08
N LYS A 157 -1.74 13.35 -13.67
CA LYS A 157 -1.08 14.41 -14.44
C LYS A 157 -0.68 13.92 -15.83
N GLU A 158 0.00 12.77 -15.93
CA GLU A 158 0.38 12.17 -17.22
C GLU A 158 -0.85 11.87 -18.09
N GLY A 159 -1.92 11.37 -17.49
CA GLY A 159 -3.18 11.09 -18.20
C GLY A 159 -3.85 12.35 -18.77
N ILE A 160 -3.69 13.49 -18.10
CA ILE A 160 -4.23 14.78 -18.54
C ILE A 160 -3.31 15.45 -19.57
N GLU A 161 -1.98 15.42 -19.35
CA GLU A 161 -1.00 16.15 -20.17
C GLU A 161 -0.53 15.40 -21.41
N SER A 162 -0.65 14.04 -21.46
CA SER A 162 -0.16 13.22 -22.57
C SER A 162 -1.22 12.89 -23.64
N PRO A 163 -1.70 13.86 -24.40
CA PRO A 163 -2.77 13.66 -25.39
C PRO A 163 -2.28 13.29 -26.80
N GLY A 164 -1.00 13.04 -27.05
CA GLY A 164 -0.62 12.92 -28.43
C GLY A 164 0.69 12.23 -28.84
N ASN A 165 1.56 11.85 -27.90
CA ASN A 165 2.93 11.45 -28.26
C ASN A 165 3.17 9.93 -28.40
N LYS A 166 2.15 9.09 -28.25
CA LYS A 166 2.32 7.62 -28.40
C LYS A 166 2.11 7.09 -29.82
N GLU A 167 1.60 7.88 -30.76
CA GLU A 167 1.38 7.43 -32.15
C GLU A 167 2.60 7.64 -33.09
N THR A 168 3.63 8.35 -32.66
CA THR A 168 4.81 8.64 -33.51
C THR A 168 6.03 7.76 -33.26
N MET A 169 5.98 6.79 -32.34
CA MET A 169 7.10 5.86 -32.08
C MET A 169 6.91 4.44 -32.63
N VAL A 170 5.94 4.22 -33.51
CA VAL A 170 5.80 2.99 -34.27
C VAL A 170 5.79 3.36 -35.75
N ARG A 171 6.96 3.69 -36.29
CA ARG A 171 7.32 3.56 -37.70
C ARG A 171 8.78 3.17 -37.80
#